data_f2cb3a657cf4746a7efd7140b5a731ef
#
_entry.id   f2cb3a657cf4746a7efd7140b5a731ef
#
_cell.length_a   1.000
_cell.length_b   1.000
_cell.length_c   1.000
_cell.angle_alpha   90.00
_cell.angle_beta   90.00
_cell.angle_gamma   90.00
#
_symmetry.space_group_name_H-M   'P 1'
#
loop_
_entity.id
_entity.type
_entity.pdbx_description
1 polymer ?
#
loop_
_entity_poly.entity_id
_entity_poly.type
_entity_poly.pdbx_seq_one_letter_code
_entity_poly.pdbx_strand_id
1 'polypeptide(L)'
;MITLKKIFRNLSFLVLVTFLTSCGVLDAPIKAYKSAKNYVFPPGEKLYWKSLDILVRENANKDYPIAIDITLIKNDALLKKILELDSNKWFEQKNTLLKTFSEDIIVRSWELAPGDGVAVPNKFFKDERVFGVLVFAKYFNDGDYKARIDNLEGIVVIDFGIDDFNAYAIKPN
;
A
#
# COMPACT_ATOMS: atom_id res chain seq x y z
N MET A 1 -4.90 -39.13 -60.27
CA MET A 1 -5.46 -39.51 -58.95
C MET A 1 -4.61 -39.08 -57.77
N ILE A 2 -3.61 -38.21 -57.97
CA ILE A 2 -2.69 -37.73 -56.90
C ILE A 2 -3.04 -36.33 -56.36
N THR A 3 -3.77 -35.52 -57.09
CA THR A 3 -4.09 -34.14 -56.77
C THR A 3 -5.17 -33.98 -55.69
N LEU A 4 -6.13 -34.88 -55.60
CA LEU A 4 -7.23 -34.78 -54.66
C LEU A 4 -6.81 -35.02 -53.18
N LYS A 5 -5.88 -35.98 -52.96
CA LYS A 5 -5.33 -36.27 -51.62
C LYS A 5 -4.47 -35.12 -51.07
N LYS A 6 -3.74 -34.39 -51.93
CA LYS A 6 -2.97 -33.21 -51.50
C LYS A 6 -3.86 -32.04 -51.11
N ILE A 7 -4.96 -31.81 -51.81
CA ILE A 7 -5.93 -30.75 -51.53
C ILE A 7 -6.62 -31.03 -50.19
N PHE A 8 -7.05 -32.27 -49.94
CA PHE A 8 -7.67 -32.65 -48.67
C PHE A 8 -6.72 -32.52 -47.48
N ARG A 9 -5.45 -32.86 -47.64
CA ARG A 9 -4.42 -32.74 -46.58
C ARG A 9 -4.11 -31.28 -46.24
N ASN A 10 -4.05 -30.42 -47.25
CA ASN A 10 -3.82 -28.99 -47.06
C ASN A 10 -5.08 -28.27 -46.49
N LEU A 11 -6.28 -28.69 -46.86
CA LEU A 11 -7.53 -28.18 -46.35
C LEU A 11 -7.73 -28.56 -44.86
N SER A 12 -7.37 -29.81 -44.49
CA SER A 12 -7.40 -30.27 -43.09
C SER A 12 -6.42 -29.52 -42.21
N PHE A 13 -5.24 -29.14 -42.75
CA PHE A 13 -4.27 -28.33 -42.02
C PHE A 13 -4.73 -26.87 -41.84
N LEU A 14 -5.41 -26.31 -42.81
CA LEU A 14 -5.96 -24.96 -42.75
C LEU A 14 -7.11 -24.87 -41.72
N VAL A 15 -7.96 -25.89 -41.64
CA VAL A 15 -9.07 -25.93 -40.64
C VAL A 15 -8.53 -26.09 -39.21
N LEU A 16 -7.42 -26.82 -39.01
CA LEU A 16 -6.81 -27.01 -37.70
C LEU A 16 -6.20 -25.71 -37.15
N VAL A 17 -5.68 -24.85 -38.03
CA VAL A 17 -5.08 -23.56 -37.62
C VAL A 17 -6.14 -22.54 -37.23
N THR A 18 -7.36 -22.60 -37.79
CA THR A 18 -8.44 -21.66 -37.47
C THR A 18 -9.13 -21.91 -36.11
N PHE A 19 -9.00 -23.10 -35.52
CA PHE A 19 -9.53 -23.41 -34.17
C PHE A 19 -8.65 -22.92 -33.04
N LEU A 20 -7.43 -22.43 -33.29
CA LEU A 20 -6.52 -21.92 -32.27
C LEU A 20 -6.68 -20.41 -31.96
N THR A 21 -7.55 -19.73 -32.67
CA THR A 21 -7.88 -18.31 -32.43
C THR A 21 -9.11 -18.13 -31.55
N SER A 22 -9.28 -18.98 -30.55
CA SER A 22 -10.25 -18.74 -29.48
C SER A 22 -9.72 -17.60 -28.58
N CYS A 23 -10.48 -16.53 -28.46
CA CYS A 23 -10.15 -15.27 -27.76
C CYS A 23 -9.75 -15.36 -26.27
N GLY A 24 -9.52 -16.55 -25.73
CA GLY A 24 -9.09 -16.75 -24.33
C GLY A 24 -7.61 -17.05 -24.14
N VAL A 25 -6.85 -17.41 -25.23
CA VAL A 25 -5.48 -17.90 -25.10
C VAL A 25 -4.43 -16.77 -25.03
N LEU A 26 -4.79 -15.55 -25.46
CA LEU A 26 -3.86 -14.41 -25.45
C LEU A 26 -3.65 -13.77 -24.07
N ASP A 27 -4.61 -13.91 -23.17
CA ASP A 27 -4.50 -13.35 -21.82
C ASP A 27 -3.62 -14.16 -20.86
N ALA A 28 -3.53 -15.48 -21.08
CA ALA A 28 -2.75 -16.36 -20.23
C ALA A 28 -1.24 -16.07 -20.24
N PRO A 29 -0.57 -15.85 -21.38
CA PRO A 29 0.86 -15.51 -21.41
C PRO A 29 1.13 -14.12 -20.82
N ILE A 30 0.20 -13.15 -20.97
CA ILE A 30 0.34 -11.80 -20.39
C ILE A 30 0.23 -11.84 -18.86
N LYS A 31 -0.70 -12.64 -18.33
CA LYS A 31 -0.83 -12.85 -16.88
C LYS A 31 0.40 -13.57 -16.30
N ALA A 32 0.87 -14.61 -16.96
CA ALA A 32 2.07 -15.34 -16.56
C ALA A 32 3.32 -14.45 -16.58
N TYR A 33 3.49 -13.62 -17.61
CA TYR A 33 4.58 -12.65 -17.70
C TYR A 33 4.53 -11.59 -16.59
N LYS A 34 3.36 -11.03 -16.31
CA LYS A 34 3.17 -10.06 -15.19
C LYS A 34 3.49 -10.72 -13.85
N SER A 35 3.04 -11.95 -13.61
CA SER A 35 3.33 -12.70 -12.40
C SER A 35 4.82 -12.98 -12.24
N ALA A 36 5.50 -13.44 -13.30
CA ALA A 36 6.93 -13.69 -13.29
C ALA A 36 7.74 -12.40 -13.09
N LYS A 37 7.35 -11.29 -13.73
CA LYS A 37 7.96 -9.99 -13.53
C LYS A 37 7.83 -9.51 -12.09
N ASN A 38 6.66 -9.66 -11.49
CA ASN A 38 6.42 -9.25 -10.10
C ASN A 38 7.18 -10.12 -9.09
N TYR A 39 7.48 -11.38 -9.44
CA TYR A 39 8.31 -12.24 -8.59
C TYR A 39 9.77 -11.84 -8.62
N VAL A 40 10.32 -11.49 -9.80
CA VAL A 40 11.72 -11.07 -9.97
C VAL A 40 11.93 -9.61 -9.55
N PHE A 41 10.96 -8.74 -9.85
CA PHE A 41 10.97 -7.31 -9.52
C PHE A 41 9.66 -6.97 -8.80
N PRO A 42 9.57 -7.24 -7.49
CA PRO A 42 8.36 -6.96 -6.74
C PRO A 42 8.07 -5.45 -6.74
N PRO A 43 6.80 -5.06 -6.98
CA PRO A 43 6.41 -3.67 -7.08
C PRO A 43 6.53 -2.95 -5.73
N GLY A 44 6.61 -1.61 -5.78
CA GLY A 44 6.76 -0.77 -4.61
C GLY A 44 8.21 -0.66 -4.12
N GLU A 45 8.44 0.23 -3.20
CA GLU A 45 9.73 0.48 -2.57
C GLU A 45 9.84 -0.27 -1.23
N LYS A 46 11.00 -0.78 -0.91
CA LYS A 46 11.23 -1.49 0.35
C LYS A 46 11.44 -0.49 1.48
N LEU A 47 10.84 -0.77 2.64
CA LEU A 47 11.06 -0.01 3.87
C LEU A 47 12.41 -0.41 4.51
N TYR A 48 13.24 0.61 4.77
CA TYR A 48 14.54 0.47 5.45
C TYR A 48 14.58 1.30 6.75
N TRP A 49 13.42 1.47 7.40
CA TRP A 49 13.39 2.15 8.69
C TRP A 49 14.13 1.36 9.77
N LYS A 50 14.99 2.04 10.51
CA LYS A 50 15.68 1.49 11.68
C LYS A 50 14.77 1.50 12.90
N SER A 51 14.02 2.59 13.09
CA SER A 51 12.97 2.73 14.09
C SER A 51 11.88 3.69 13.59
N LEU A 52 10.76 3.67 14.27
CA LEU A 52 9.73 4.67 14.16
C LEU A 52 9.32 5.06 15.58
N ASP A 53 9.46 6.34 15.90
CA ASP A 53 9.15 6.89 17.20
C ASP A 53 7.91 7.78 17.11
N ILE A 54 6.93 7.52 17.93
CA ILE A 54 5.71 8.32 18.06
C ILE A 54 5.82 9.08 19.37
N LEU A 55 5.72 10.41 19.31
CA LEU A 55 5.81 11.31 20.44
C LEU A 55 4.54 12.13 20.51
N VAL A 56 3.90 12.17 21.67
CA VAL A 56 2.71 12.99 21.93
C VAL A 56 3.09 14.02 23.02
N ARG A 57 3.11 15.30 22.64
CA ARG A 57 3.48 16.37 23.59
C ARG A 57 2.50 16.45 24.74
N GLU A 58 2.93 16.93 25.92
CA GLU A 58 2.10 17.02 27.13
C GLU A 58 0.80 17.82 26.95
N ASN A 59 0.79 18.78 26.02
CA ASN A 59 -0.37 19.63 25.72
C ASN A 59 -1.02 19.28 24.36
N ALA A 60 -0.72 18.11 23.80
CA ALA A 60 -1.25 17.69 22.51
C ALA A 60 -2.78 17.53 22.57
N ASN A 61 -3.44 17.79 21.43
CA ASN A 61 -4.87 17.52 21.23
C ASN A 61 -5.76 18.08 22.37
N LYS A 62 -5.41 19.23 22.95
CA LYS A 62 -6.15 19.81 24.08
C LYS A 62 -6.35 18.85 25.25
N ASP A 63 -5.33 18.10 25.59
CA ASP A 63 -5.30 17.11 26.66
C ASP A 63 -6.20 15.86 26.43
N TYR A 64 -6.71 15.66 25.20
CA TYR A 64 -7.42 14.44 24.82
C TYR A 64 -6.50 13.42 24.18
N PRO A 65 -6.75 12.11 24.35
CA PRO A 65 -6.03 11.08 23.64
C PRO A 65 -6.14 11.22 22.11
N ILE A 66 -5.12 10.78 21.41
CA ILE A 66 -5.07 10.79 19.93
C ILE A 66 -5.12 9.35 19.43
N ALA A 67 -6.11 9.04 18.58
CA ALA A 67 -6.08 7.80 17.80
C ALA A 67 -5.18 8.00 16.56
N ILE A 68 -4.22 7.09 16.38
CA ILE A 68 -3.17 7.19 15.36
C ILE A 68 -3.17 5.90 14.54
N ASP A 69 -3.27 6.02 13.23
CA ASP A 69 -3.10 4.91 12.30
C ASP A 69 -1.89 5.15 11.38
N ILE A 70 -0.94 4.24 11.37
CA ILE A 70 0.13 4.21 10.38
C ILE A 70 -0.23 3.15 9.36
N THR A 71 -0.39 3.58 8.11
CA THR A 71 -0.96 2.79 7.02
C THR A 71 0.06 2.56 5.93
N LEU A 72 0.45 1.31 5.74
CA LEU A 72 1.33 0.86 4.66
C LEU A 72 0.46 0.42 3.48
N ILE A 73 0.67 0.99 2.30
CA ILE A 73 -0.15 0.74 1.12
C ILE A 73 0.71 0.08 0.04
N LYS A 74 0.32 -1.14 -0.36
CA LYS A 74 1.06 -2.01 -1.29
C LYS A 74 0.56 -1.94 -2.73
N ASN A 75 -0.41 -1.07 -3.02
CA ASN A 75 -1.04 -0.91 -4.33
C ASN A 75 -1.12 0.56 -4.73
N ASP A 76 -0.57 0.93 -5.90
CA ASP A 76 -0.50 2.32 -6.37
C ASP A 76 -1.88 2.94 -6.63
N ALA A 77 -2.79 2.17 -7.23
CA ALA A 77 -4.14 2.67 -7.49
C ALA A 77 -4.93 2.90 -6.20
N LEU A 78 -4.70 2.05 -5.20
CA LEU A 78 -5.30 2.19 -3.87
C LEU A 78 -4.70 3.37 -3.11
N LEU A 79 -3.38 3.59 -3.21
CA LEU A 79 -2.73 4.77 -2.62
C LEU A 79 -3.38 6.07 -3.10
N LYS A 80 -3.62 6.20 -4.41
CA LYS A 80 -4.28 7.37 -4.99
C LYS A 80 -5.66 7.62 -4.38
N LYS A 81 -6.45 6.56 -4.20
CA LYS A 81 -7.78 6.65 -3.56
C LYS A 81 -7.71 7.05 -2.09
N ILE A 82 -6.75 6.49 -1.34
CA ILE A 82 -6.62 6.79 0.09
C ILE A 82 -6.07 8.20 0.32
N LEU A 83 -5.24 8.71 -0.58
CA LEU A 83 -4.76 10.10 -0.53
C LEU A 83 -5.88 11.14 -0.65
N GLU A 84 -7.02 10.80 -1.27
CA GLU A 84 -8.20 11.67 -1.37
C GLU A 84 -9.03 11.74 -0.09
N LEU A 85 -8.80 10.82 0.86
CA LEU A 85 -9.48 10.82 2.15
C LEU A 85 -8.80 11.80 3.11
N ASP A 86 -9.60 12.61 3.80
CA ASP A 86 -9.18 13.26 5.03
C ASP A 86 -9.15 12.26 6.20
N SER A 87 -8.61 12.66 7.35
CA SER A 87 -8.49 11.76 8.50
C SER A 87 -9.85 11.29 9.03
N ASN A 88 -10.89 12.12 9.04
CA ASN A 88 -12.22 11.73 9.48
C ASN A 88 -12.80 10.62 8.58
N LYS A 89 -12.76 10.80 7.26
CA LYS A 89 -13.20 9.80 6.30
C LYS A 89 -12.37 8.52 6.38
N TRP A 90 -11.07 8.62 6.65
CA TRP A 90 -10.25 7.44 6.89
C TRP A 90 -10.78 6.63 8.06
N PHE A 91 -10.97 7.24 9.24
CA PHE A 91 -11.44 6.52 10.43
C PHE A 91 -12.86 5.96 10.28
N GLU A 92 -13.73 6.59 9.49
CA GLU A 92 -15.04 6.07 9.14
C GLU A 92 -14.98 4.84 8.22
N GLN A 93 -14.10 4.87 7.21
CA GLN A 93 -14.07 3.88 6.14
C GLN A 93 -13.03 2.77 6.34
N LYS A 94 -12.06 2.93 7.24
CA LYS A 94 -10.90 2.02 7.39
C LYS A 94 -11.30 0.56 7.50
N ASN A 95 -12.33 0.24 8.26
CA ASN A 95 -12.75 -1.15 8.45
C ASN A 95 -13.28 -1.80 7.16
N THR A 96 -13.96 -1.02 6.32
CA THR A 96 -14.42 -1.45 5.01
C THR A 96 -13.26 -1.61 4.04
N LEU A 97 -12.32 -0.65 4.04
CA LEU A 97 -11.12 -0.71 3.23
C LEU A 97 -10.23 -1.91 3.59
N LEU A 98 -10.01 -2.16 4.87
CA LEU A 98 -9.24 -3.31 5.34
C LEU A 98 -9.87 -4.65 4.96
N LYS A 99 -11.20 -4.77 5.01
CA LYS A 99 -11.89 -5.98 4.55
C LYS A 99 -11.79 -6.17 3.05
N THR A 100 -11.87 -5.08 2.28
CA THR A 100 -11.87 -5.13 0.81
C THR A 100 -10.47 -5.33 0.23
N PHE A 101 -9.45 -4.74 0.86
CA PHE A 101 -8.07 -4.70 0.39
C PHE A 101 -7.08 -5.26 1.42
N SER A 102 -7.45 -6.39 2.05
CA SER A 102 -6.70 -6.98 3.18
C SER A 102 -5.24 -7.32 2.87
N GLU A 103 -4.90 -7.59 1.60
CA GLU A 103 -3.52 -7.88 1.18
C GLU A 103 -2.74 -6.62 0.76
N ASP A 104 -3.44 -5.55 0.43
CA ASP A 104 -2.88 -4.31 -0.08
C ASP A 104 -2.70 -3.22 0.99
N ILE A 105 -3.30 -3.40 2.18
CA ILE A 105 -3.23 -2.44 3.29
C ILE A 105 -2.77 -3.12 4.57
N ILE A 106 -1.75 -2.55 5.20
CA ILE A 106 -1.37 -2.90 6.58
C ILE A 106 -1.57 -1.67 7.44
N VAL A 107 -2.34 -1.78 8.51
CA VAL A 107 -2.53 -0.70 9.50
C VAL A 107 -1.96 -1.12 10.84
N ARG A 108 -1.27 -0.18 11.47
CA ARG A 108 -0.86 -0.26 12.88
C ARG A 108 -1.51 0.92 13.60
N SER A 109 -2.27 0.60 14.64
CA SER A 109 -3.09 1.58 15.36
C SER A 109 -2.62 1.74 16.79
N TRP A 110 -2.64 2.97 17.28
CA TRP A 110 -2.39 3.34 18.68
C TRP A 110 -3.44 4.34 19.13
N GLU A 111 -3.66 4.38 20.42
CA GLU A 111 -4.36 5.46 21.09
C GLU A 111 -3.44 5.92 22.24
N LEU A 112 -2.94 7.14 22.13
CA LEU A 112 -1.92 7.69 23.04
C LEU A 112 -2.46 8.93 23.74
N ALA A 113 -2.19 9.03 25.05
CA ALA A 113 -2.48 10.23 25.81
C ALA A 113 -1.38 11.29 25.63
N PRO A 114 -1.69 12.58 25.90
CA PRO A 114 -0.68 13.62 26.00
C PRO A 114 0.44 13.24 26.98
N GLY A 115 1.69 13.46 26.56
CA GLY A 115 2.89 13.04 27.29
C GLY A 115 3.37 11.62 27.00
N ASP A 116 2.59 10.81 26.29
CA ASP A 116 3.00 9.45 25.91
C ASP A 116 3.99 9.44 24.75
N GLY A 117 4.78 8.37 24.68
CA GLY A 117 5.65 8.07 23.55
C GLY A 117 5.79 6.56 23.31
N VAL A 118 5.93 6.18 22.07
CA VAL A 118 6.08 4.78 21.66
C VAL A 118 7.22 4.64 20.66
N ALA A 119 8.22 3.83 21.00
CA ALA A 119 9.22 3.35 20.04
C ALA A 119 8.69 2.08 19.36
N VAL A 120 8.34 2.19 18.08
CA VAL A 120 7.78 1.09 17.31
C VAL A 120 8.91 0.23 16.75
N PRO A 121 8.99 -1.06 17.12
CA PRO A 121 10.05 -1.94 16.66
C PRO A 121 10.04 -2.11 15.14
N ASN A 122 11.22 -2.12 14.52
CA ASN A 122 11.37 -2.29 13.07
C ASN A 122 10.74 -3.59 12.53
N LYS A 123 10.58 -4.62 13.36
CA LYS A 123 9.94 -5.88 12.98
C LYS A 123 8.52 -5.71 12.41
N PHE A 124 7.82 -4.61 12.73
CA PHE A 124 6.50 -4.30 12.21
C PHE A 124 6.52 -3.80 10.76
N PHE A 125 7.68 -3.38 10.27
CA PHE A 125 7.85 -2.78 8.94
C PHE A 125 8.91 -3.52 8.11
N LYS A 126 9.69 -4.39 8.76
CA LYS A 126 10.77 -5.13 8.11
C LYS A 126 10.24 -5.96 6.95
N ASP A 127 10.96 -5.87 5.83
CA ASP A 127 10.68 -6.60 4.59
C ASP A 127 9.40 -6.20 3.84
N GLU A 128 8.66 -5.20 4.35
CA GLU A 128 7.50 -4.66 3.63
C GLU A 128 7.93 -3.81 2.44
N ARG A 129 7.17 -3.95 1.36
CA ARG A 129 7.28 -3.11 0.16
C ARG A 129 5.99 -2.33 -0.02
N VAL A 130 6.12 -1.02 -0.26
CA VAL A 130 4.98 -0.10 -0.28
C VAL A 130 5.05 0.86 -1.47
N PHE A 131 3.92 1.36 -1.88
CA PHE A 131 3.80 2.52 -2.77
C PHE A 131 3.69 3.82 -1.98
N GLY A 132 3.32 3.74 -0.72
CA GLY A 132 3.29 4.87 0.18
C GLY A 132 2.98 4.46 1.61
N VAL A 133 3.39 5.32 2.54
CA VAL A 133 3.03 5.23 3.95
C VAL A 133 2.32 6.51 4.35
N LEU A 134 1.14 6.36 4.94
CA LEU A 134 0.32 7.47 5.42
C LEU A 134 0.13 7.35 6.92
N VAL A 135 0.14 8.49 7.58
CA VAL A 135 -0.24 8.64 8.98
C VAL A 135 -1.58 9.36 9.02
N PHE A 136 -2.53 8.80 9.74
CA PHE A 136 -3.80 9.45 10.03
C PHE A 136 -3.92 9.60 11.54
N ALA A 137 -4.37 10.76 11.96
CA ALA A 137 -4.62 11.06 13.37
C ALA A 137 -6.04 11.59 13.56
N LYS A 138 -6.65 11.25 14.69
CA LYS A 138 -7.95 11.78 15.07
C LYS A 138 -7.78 12.72 16.25
N TYR A 139 -7.81 14.00 15.95
CA TYR A 139 -7.80 15.08 16.93
C TYR A 139 -9.21 15.39 17.43
N PHE A 140 -9.28 16.11 18.54
CA PHE A 140 -10.53 16.61 19.10
C PHE A 140 -11.23 17.59 18.16
N ASN A 141 -10.46 18.47 17.51
CA ASN A 141 -10.98 19.39 16.52
C ASN A 141 -11.14 18.69 15.16
N ASP A 142 -12.13 19.11 14.37
CA ASP A 142 -12.23 18.70 12.99
C ASP A 142 -11.06 19.26 12.15
N GLY A 143 -10.51 18.43 11.29
CA GLY A 143 -9.41 18.80 10.41
C GLY A 143 -8.90 17.64 9.57
N ASP A 144 -8.03 17.92 8.59
CA ASP A 144 -7.33 16.90 7.83
C ASP A 144 -5.96 16.61 8.47
N TYR A 145 -5.98 15.73 9.46
CA TYR A 145 -4.78 15.30 10.18
C TYR A 145 -4.16 14.08 9.51
N LYS A 146 -3.61 14.31 8.32
CA LYS A 146 -2.98 13.29 7.48
C LYS A 146 -1.59 13.75 7.06
N ALA A 147 -0.62 12.84 7.10
CA ALA A 147 0.71 13.07 6.56
C ALA A 147 1.15 11.87 5.73
N ARG A 148 1.93 12.12 4.67
CA ARG A 148 2.64 11.10 3.92
C ARG A 148 4.09 11.07 4.36
N ILE A 149 4.62 9.86 4.58
CA ILE A 149 6.04 9.66 4.85
C ILE A 149 6.72 9.27 3.54
N ASP A 150 7.46 10.21 2.96
CA ASP A 150 8.14 10.02 1.67
C ASP A 150 9.51 9.36 1.82
N ASN A 151 10.17 9.53 2.97
CA ASN A 151 11.45 8.89 3.20
C ASN A 151 11.25 7.50 3.83
N LEU A 152 11.61 6.47 3.09
CA LEU A 152 11.47 5.08 3.49
C LEU A 152 12.72 4.50 4.17
N GLU A 153 13.69 5.36 4.55
CA GLU A 153 14.95 4.97 5.18
C GLU A 153 15.20 5.75 6.47
N GLY A 154 15.99 5.18 7.37
CA GLY A 154 16.48 5.87 8.59
C GLY A 154 15.55 5.73 9.79
N ILE A 155 15.50 6.78 10.60
CA ILE A 155 14.66 6.87 11.80
C ILE A 155 13.51 7.80 11.48
N VAL A 156 12.29 7.31 11.61
CA VAL A 156 11.08 8.11 11.44
C VAL A 156 10.60 8.60 12.80
N VAL A 157 10.26 9.87 12.86
CA VAL A 157 9.65 10.49 14.07
C VAL A 157 8.32 11.10 13.67
N ILE A 158 7.29 10.82 14.45
CA ILE A 158 5.98 11.43 14.34
C ILE A 158 5.73 12.17 15.67
N ASP A 159 5.65 13.48 15.59
CA ASP A 159 5.56 14.39 16.75
C ASP A 159 4.20 15.11 16.75
N PHE A 160 3.34 14.73 17.69
CA PHE A 160 1.99 15.24 17.84
C PHE A 160 1.96 16.45 18.78
N GLY A 161 1.53 17.60 18.24
CA GLY A 161 1.37 18.85 18.96
C GLY A 161 -0.08 19.17 19.36
N ILE A 162 -0.32 20.43 19.71
CA ILE A 162 -1.63 20.90 20.21
C ILE A 162 -2.73 20.71 19.17
N ASP A 163 -2.50 21.20 17.94
CA ASP A 163 -3.52 21.27 16.89
C ASP A 163 -3.07 20.62 15.58
N ASP A 164 -1.86 20.01 15.54
CA ASP A 164 -1.29 19.38 14.35
C ASP A 164 -0.14 18.45 14.72
N PHE A 165 0.36 17.68 13.74
CA PHE A 165 1.50 16.82 13.90
C PHE A 165 2.46 16.89 12.72
N ASN A 166 3.72 16.53 12.96
CA ASN A 166 4.74 16.43 11.95
C ASN A 166 5.24 14.98 11.86
N ALA A 167 5.44 14.51 10.63
CA ALA A 167 6.10 13.23 10.36
C ALA A 167 7.34 13.48 9.51
N TYR A 168 8.50 13.09 10.01
CA TYR A 168 9.78 13.31 9.33
C TYR A 168 10.74 12.14 9.55
N ALA A 169 11.71 12.02 8.66
CA ALA A 169 12.75 11.00 8.79
C ALA A 169 14.12 11.63 8.98
N ILE A 170 14.87 11.09 9.93
CA ILE A 170 16.24 11.46 10.21
C ILE A 170 17.16 10.43 9.52
N LYS A 171 18.00 10.89 8.60
CA LYS A 171 19.04 10.04 8.02
C LYS A 171 20.10 9.81 9.10
N PRO A 172 20.46 8.57 9.42
CA PRO A 172 21.60 8.32 10.27
C PRO A 172 22.87 8.76 9.53
N ASN A 173 23.72 9.50 10.23
CA ASN A 173 25.08 9.82 9.76
C ASN A 173 25.92 8.55 9.58
#